data_6beafcfee30c83343a5128ee31a862c5
#
_entry.id   6beafcfee30c83343a5128ee31a862c5
#
_cell.length_a   1.000
_cell.length_b   1.000
_cell.length_c   1.000
_cell.angle_alpha   90.00
_cell.angle_beta   90.00
_cell.angle_gamma   90.00
#
_symmetry.space_group_name_H-M   'P 1'
#
loop_
_entity.id
_entity.type
_entity.pdbx_description
1 polymer ?
#
loop_
_entity_poly.entity_id
_entity_poly.type
_entity_poly.pdbx_seq_one_letter_code
_entity_poly.pdbx_strand_id
1 'polypeptide(L)'
;PTSIKLAVEHRHEIDSERERLRALFAAGEITDNELQRLWWKKYNAFPWWRDTQTRSIDVVYGNTPTFNRFWHFWINYFPINAHAIEGELFGNYYLTIRKNMASNFSELLYEATWHPAMQTFLANQDSTGPNSQAAKEIKKNKEKKIAAINENLARELLELFTLTPAAGYSQDDVNGTAYILTGWGQIWDNNPTENYFSDYQHEPGAHNVLGKKYSGKPSEKLKALCIDLAAHPMTARHIANKLCLHFIDDNPPIEAIKFVEEAYIKSFGNLVKVNQAVVDAVIKYGDTSS
;
A
#
# COMPACT_ATOMS: atom_id res chain seq x y z
N PRO A 1 -10.79 -14.43 6.08
CA PRO A 1 -9.79 -13.37 6.08
C PRO A 1 -9.78 -12.69 7.44
N THR A 2 -8.60 -12.60 8.00
CA THR A 2 -8.39 -11.96 9.29
C THR A 2 -8.74 -10.48 9.14
N SER A 3 -9.69 -9.96 9.91
CA SER A 3 -9.96 -8.51 9.91
C SER A 3 -8.76 -7.78 10.52
N ILE A 4 -8.55 -6.51 10.15
CA ILE A 4 -7.48 -5.70 10.76
C ILE A 4 -7.66 -5.65 12.29
N LYS A 5 -8.91 -5.60 12.78
CA LYS A 5 -9.22 -5.69 14.22
C LYS A 5 -8.67 -6.97 14.85
N LEU A 6 -8.86 -8.12 14.21
CA LEU A 6 -8.34 -9.40 14.67
C LEU A 6 -6.80 -9.44 14.62
N ALA A 7 -6.17 -8.80 13.62
CA ALA A 7 -4.72 -8.66 13.53
C ALA A 7 -4.15 -7.82 14.69
N VAL A 8 -4.85 -6.76 15.09
CA VAL A 8 -4.48 -5.94 16.25
C VAL A 8 -4.68 -6.70 17.58
N GLU A 9 -5.79 -7.43 17.74
CA GLU A 9 -6.03 -8.26 18.92
C GLU A 9 -4.95 -9.35 19.07
N HIS A 10 -4.60 -10.01 17.97
CA HIS A 10 -3.55 -11.02 17.94
C HIS A 10 -2.16 -10.42 18.21
N ARG A 11 -1.95 -9.15 17.87
CA ARG A 11 -0.72 -8.43 18.22
C ARG A 11 -0.51 -8.34 19.72
N HIS A 12 -1.54 -8.03 20.48
CA HIS A 12 -1.41 -7.99 21.95
C HIS A 12 -1.02 -9.35 22.53
N GLU A 13 -1.54 -10.45 21.97
CA GLU A 13 -1.12 -11.80 22.35
C GLU A 13 0.35 -12.05 21.98
N ILE A 14 0.76 -11.61 20.80
CA ILE A 14 2.16 -11.71 20.33
C ILE A 14 3.10 -10.93 21.24
N ASP A 15 2.77 -9.68 21.59
CA ASP A 15 3.62 -8.85 22.43
C ASP A 15 3.73 -9.39 23.85
N SER A 16 2.63 -9.87 24.41
CA SER A 16 2.62 -10.53 25.74
C SER A 16 3.49 -11.78 25.76
N GLU A 17 3.42 -12.62 24.73
CA GLU A 17 4.27 -13.82 24.63
C GLU A 17 5.73 -13.46 24.36
N ARG A 18 5.99 -12.39 23.64
CA ARG A 18 7.35 -11.85 23.41
C ARG A 18 7.99 -11.42 24.73
N GLU A 19 7.24 -10.73 25.57
CA GLU A 19 7.71 -10.36 26.90
C GLU A 19 7.97 -11.58 27.77
N ARG A 20 7.07 -12.56 27.73
CA ARG A 20 7.24 -13.84 28.45
C ARG A 20 8.50 -14.59 28.01
N LEU A 21 8.73 -14.73 26.71
CA LEU A 21 9.91 -15.40 26.17
C LEU A 21 11.21 -14.66 26.51
N ARG A 22 11.18 -13.32 26.50
CA ARG A 22 12.32 -12.49 26.92
C ARG A 22 12.61 -12.66 28.42
N ALA A 23 11.58 -12.77 29.25
CA ALA A 23 11.72 -13.03 30.68
C ALA A 23 12.37 -14.40 30.94
N LEU A 24 11.94 -15.45 30.24
CA LEU A 24 12.53 -16.80 30.31
C LEU A 24 14.00 -16.80 29.88
N PHE A 25 14.32 -16.08 28.81
CA PHE A 25 15.72 -15.91 28.36
C PHE A 25 16.56 -15.17 29.39
N ALA A 26 16.04 -14.08 29.96
CA ALA A 26 16.74 -13.33 31.02
C ALA A 26 16.93 -14.14 32.29
N ALA A 27 16.00 -15.07 32.60
CA ALA A 27 16.14 -16.01 33.73
C ALA A 27 17.09 -17.19 33.44
N GLY A 28 17.59 -17.33 32.22
CA GLY A 28 18.44 -18.45 31.79
C GLY A 28 17.71 -19.78 31.59
N GLU A 29 16.37 -19.75 31.54
CA GLU A 29 15.53 -20.94 31.36
C GLU A 29 15.50 -21.42 29.92
N ILE A 30 15.74 -20.54 28.94
CA ILE A 30 15.87 -20.84 27.50
C ILE A 30 17.11 -20.20 26.93
N THR A 31 17.70 -20.81 25.91
CA THR A 31 18.82 -20.28 25.15
C THR A 31 18.37 -19.26 24.09
N ASP A 32 19.30 -18.43 23.60
CA ASP A 32 19.00 -17.48 22.51
C ASP A 32 18.49 -18.19 21.27
N ASN A 33 19.06 -19.34 20.91
CA ASN A 33 18.59 -20.16 19.80
C ASN A 33 17.15 -20.68 19.99
N GLU A 34 16.77 -21.02 21.23
CA GLU A 34 15.40 -21.45 21.55
C GLU A 34 14.45 -20.25 21.52
N LEU A 35 14.84 -19.11 22.06
CA LEU A 35 14.09 -17.88 21.99
C LEU A 35 13.80 -17.51 20.53
N GLN A 36 14.80 -17.49 19.68
CA GLN A 36 14.67 -17.17 18.26
C GLN A 36 13.81 -18.20 17.52
N ARG A 37 14.01 -19.49 17.78
CA ARG A 37 13.23 -20.56 17.18
C ARG A 37 11.75 -20.50 17.56
N LEU A 38 11.45 -20.30 18.86
CA LEU A 38 10.08 -20.22 19.36
C LEU A 38 9.36 -19.00 18.80
N TRP A 39 10.07 -17.85 18.78
CA TRP A 39 9.58 -16.61 18.23
C TRP A 39 9.28 -16.73 16.74
N TRP A 40 10.26 -17.19 15.95
CA TRP A 40 10.14 -17.28 14.49
C TRP A 40 9.06 -18.28 14.07
N LYS A 41 9.03 -19.45 14.68
CA LYS A 41 8.09 -20.53 14.32
C LYS A 41 6.64 -20.18 14.62
N LYS A 42 6.37 -19.46 15.69
CA LYS A 42 4.99 -19.20 16.15
C LYS A 42 4.39 -17.92 15.55
N TYR A 43 5.19 -16.88 15.34
CA TYR A 43 4.66 -15.54 15.10
C TYR A 43 5.02 -14.89 13.75
N ASN A 44 6.14 -15.24 13.13
CA ASN A 44 6.56 -14.59 11.89
C ASN A 44 6.43 -15.44 10.62
N ALA A 45 6.72 -16.73 10.70
CA ALA A 45 6.82 -17.55 9.48
C ALA A 45 5.47 -18.11 9.02
N PHE A 46 4.57 -18.42 9.95
CA PHE A 46 3.41 -19.23 9.63
C PHE A 46 2.28 -18.50 8.90
N PRO A 47 1.84 -17.28 9.29
CA PRO A 47 0.76 -16.60 8.59
C PRO A 47 1.14 -16.22 7.16
N TRP A 48 2.28 -15.57 6.94
CA TRP A 48 2.67 -15.15 5.59
C TRP A 48 3.02 -16.32 4.67
N TRP A 49 3.62 -17.38 5.22
CA TRP A 49 3.92 -18.59 4.45
C TRP A 49 2.64 -19.27 3.98
N ARG A 50 1.67 -19.44 4.86
CA ARG A 50 0.35 -19.97 4.53
C ARG A 50 -0.37 -19.12 3.47
N ASP A 51 -0.35 -17.81 3.63
CA ASP A 51 -1.02 -16.90 2.69
C ASP A 51 -0.32 -16.90 1.32
N THR A 52 1.02 -16.99 1.30
CA THR A 52 1.80 -17.13 0.06
C THR A 52 1.52 -18.46 -0.63
N GLN A 53 1.46 -19.56 0.11
CA GLN A 53 1.12 -20.87 -0.45
C GLN A 53 -0.32 -20.89 -1.00
N THR A 54 -1.29 -20.39 -0.23
CA THR A 54 -2.70 -20.32 -0.66
C THR A 54 -2.82 -19.52 -1.94
N ARG A 55 -2.15 -18.38 -2.04
CA ARG A 55 -2.12 -17.56 -3.24
C ARG A 55 -1.50 -18.30 -4.42
N SER A 56 -0.38 -18.99 -4.23
CA SER A 56 0.27 -19.78 -5.28
C SER A 56 -0.62 -20.91 -5.79
N ILE A 57 -1.31 -21.59 -4.88
CA ILE A 57 -2.28 -22.63 -5.23
C ILE A 57 -3.45 -22.04 -6.02
N ASP A 58 -4.01 -20.91 -5.60
CA ASP A 58 -5.11 -20.22 -6.30
C ASP A 58 -4.71 -19.78 -7.72
N VAL A 59 -3.47 -19.33 -7.90
CA VAL A 59 -2.96 -18.94 -9.24
C VAL A 59 -2.85 -20.13 -10.17
N VAL A 60 -2.42 -21.29 -9.67
CA VAL A 60 -2.16 -22.50 -10.48
C VAL A 60 -3.41 -23.35 -10.68
N TYR A 61 -4.19 -23.56 -9.63
CA TYR A 61 -5.32 -24.52 -9.60
C TYR A 61 -6.68 -23.85 -9.40
N GLY A 62 -6.74 -22.54 -9.22
CA GLY A 62 -8.00 -21.82 -8.96
C GLY A 62 -8.92 -21.80 -10.19
N ASN A 63 -10.22 -21.78 -9.95
CA ASN A 63 -11.26 -21.80 -10.98
C ASN A 63 -11.40 -20.48 -11.78
N THR A 64 -10.61 -19.46 -11.45
CA THR A 64 -10.67 -18.12 -12.07
C THR A 64 -9.28 -17.67 -12.54
N PRO A 65 -8.64 -18.36 -13.50
CA PRO A 65 -7.24 -18.11 -13.84
C PRO A 65 -6.98 -16.69 -14.33
N THR A 66 -7.83 -16.14 -15.20
CA THR A 66 -7.68 -14.77 -15.70
C THR A 66 -7.79 -13.74 -14.56
N PHE A 67 -8.77 -13.88 -13.68
CA PHE A 67 -8.93 -13.03 -12.52
C PHE A 67 -7.71 -13.10 -11.59
N ASN A 68 -7.19 -14.29 -11.34
CA ASN A 68 -6.03 -14.50 -10.50
C ASN A 68 -4.74 -13.91 -11.11
N ARG A 69 -4.60 -13.89 -12.44
CA ARG A 69 -3.48 -13.21 -13.12
C ARG A 69 -3.54 -11.70 -12.94
N PHE A 70 -4.72 -11.07 -13.05
CA PHE A 70 -4.90 -9.64 -12.73
C PHE A 70 -4.64 -9.35 -11.25
N TRP A 71 -5.09 -10.21 -10.34
CA TRP A 71 -4.79 -10.08 -8.93
C TRP A 71 -3.28 -10.11 -8.68
N HIS A 72 -2.56 -11.04 -9.32
CA HIS A 72 -1.10 -11.14 -9.22
C HIS A 72 -0.40 -9.89 -9.76
N PHE A 73 -0.90 -9.34 -10.87
CA PHE A 73 -0.42 -8.06 -11.39
C PHE A 73 -0.57 -6.94 -10.36
N TRP A 74 -1.74 -6.75 -9.79
CA TRP A 74 -1.99 -5.66 -8.84
C TRP A 74 -1.24 -5.81 -7.52
N ILE A 75 -0.99 -7.01 -7.04
CA ILE A 75 -0.13 -7.27 -5.88
C ILE A 75 1.32 -6.83 -6.17
N ASN A 76 1.81 -7.10 -7.37
CA ASN A 76 3.16 -6.68 -7.78
C ASN A 76 3.23 -5.18 -8.12
N TYR A 77 2.12 -4.59 -8.49
CA TYR A 77 2.00 -3.15 -8.74
C TYR A 77 2.05 -2.33 -7.44
N PHE A 78 1.44 -2.83 -6.37
CA PHE A 78 1.46 -2.27 -5.02
C PHE A 78 2.23 -3.20 -4.07
N PRO A 79 3.56 -3.30 -4.22
CA PRO A 79 4.33 -4.28 -3.49
C PRO A 79 4.47 -3.91 -2.02
N ILE A 80 4.50 -4.94 -1.16
CA ILE A 80 4.90 -4.84 0.24
C ILE A 80 5.88 -5.97 0.56
N ASN A 81 6.72 -5.76 1.57
CA ASN A 81 7.66 -6.78 2.01
C ASN A 81 7.12 -7.51 3.25
N ALA A 82 6.87 -8.81 3.12
CA ALA A 82 6.37 -9.64 4.21
C ALA A 82 7.27 -9.67 5.46
N HIS A 83 8.58 -9.40 5.30
CA HIS A 83 9.51 -9.34 6.43
C HIS A 83 9.51 -7.98 7.14
N ALA A 84 9.00 -6.93 6.49
CA ALA A 84 8.93 -5.59 7.06
C ALA A 84 7.59 -5.31 7.76
N ILE A 85 6.60 -6.19 7.58
CA ILE A 85 5.27 -6.05 8.13
C ILE A 85 4.89 -7.27 8.97
N GLU A 86 3.85 -7.13 9.77
CA GLU A 86 3.34 -8.25 10.55
C GLU A 86 2.58 -9.24 9.68
N GLY A 87 2.81 -10.53 9.96
CA GLY A 87 2.37 -11.62 9.10
C GLY A 87 0.89 -11.62 8.76
N GLU A 88 0.03 -11.15 9.66
CA GLU A 88 -1.42 -11.11 9.44
C GLU A 88 -1.88 -9.94 8.58
N LEU A 89 -1.17 -8.81 8.63
CA LEU A 89 -1.43 -7.68 7.75
C LEU A 89 -1.09 -7.99 6.30
N PHE A 90 -0.15 -8.91 6.06
CA PHE A 90 0.25 -9.33 4.72
C PHE A 90 -0.92 -9.95 3.95
N GLY A 91 -1.57 -10.96 4.53
CA GLY A 91 -2.73 -11.62 3.90
C GLY A 91 -3.93 -10.69 3.76
N ASN A 92 -4.18 -9.86 4.77
CA ASN A 92 -5.26 -8.87 4.73
C ASN A 92 -5.07 -7.84 3.64
N TYR A 93 -3.83 -7.34 3.45
CA TYR A 93 -3.50 -6.41 2.37
C TYR A 93 -3.78 -7.01 0.98
N TYR A 94 -3.35 -8.23 0.74
CA TYR A 94 -3.60 -8.88 -0.55
C TYR A 94 -5.07 -9.14 -0.84
N LEU A 95 -5.87 -9.41 0.20
CA LEU A 95 -7.33 -9.52 0.05
C LEU A 95 -7.96 -8.15 -0.21
N THR A 96 -7.45 -7.09 0.37
CA THR A 96 -7.87 -5.72 0.08
C THR A 96 -7.63 -5.36 -1.39
N ILE A 97 -6.45 -5.69 -1.93
CA ILE A 97 -6.16 -5.55 -3.36
C ILE A 97 -7.14 -6.38 -4.20
N ARG A 98 -7.35 -7.66 -3.86
CA ARG A 98 -8.27 -8.56 -4.57
C ARG A 98 -9.70 -8.02 -4.62
N LYS A 99 -10.18 -7.48 -3.52
CA LYS A 99 -11.53 -6.91 -3.41
C LYS A 99 -11.71 -5.68 -4.30
N ASN A 100 -10.67 -4.84 -4.38
CA ASN A 100 -10.75 -3.54 -5.04
C ASN A 100 -10.26 -3.54 -6.50
N MET A 101 -9.63 -4.60 -6.99
CA MET A 101 -9.16 -4.70 -8.38
C MET A 101 -10.28 -4.80 -9.43
N ALA A 102 -11.54 -4.87 -9.01
CA ALA A 102 -12.73 -4.79 -9.86
C ALA A 102 -13.53 -3.49 -9.66
N SER A 103 -12.99 -2.53 -8.90
CA SER A 103 -13.57 -1.19 -8.68
C SER A 103 -12.95 -0.15 -9.63
N ASN A 104 -13.02 1.12 -9.28
CA ASN A 104 -12.24 2.16 -9.95
C ASN A 104 -10.80 2.18 -9.42
N PHE A 105 -9.85 2.55 -10.29
CA PHE A 105 -8.44 2.62 -9.87
C PHE A 105 -8.21 3.60 -8.70
N SER A 106 -8.96 4.70 -8.63
CA SER A 106 -8.90 5.64 -7.50
C SER A 106 -9.23 4.98 -6.17
N GLU A 107 -10.14 4.02 -6.16
CA GLU A 107 -10.54 3.28 -4.97
C GLU A 107 -9.49 2.24 -4.59
N LEU A 108 -8.99 1.48 -5.57
CA LEU A 108 -7.86 0.58 -5.36
C LEU A 108 -6.61 1.32 -4.84
N LEU A 109 -6.28 2.47 -5.44
CA LEU A 109 -5.17 3.33 -5.02
C LEU A 109 -5.34 3.82 -3.58
N TYR A 110 -6.53 4.32 -3.23
CA TYR A 110 -6.84 4.77 -1.88
C TYR A 110 -6.69 3.64 -0.86
N GLU A 111 -7.33 2.50 -1.12
CA GLU A 111 -7.31 1.33 -0.22
C GLU A 111 -5.90 0.73 -0.05
N ALA A 112 -5.10 0.70 -1.12
CA ALA A 112 -3.71 0.26 -1.05
C ALA A 112 -2.84 1.24 -0.24
N THR A 113 -3.04 2.55 -0.43
CA THR A 113 -2.21 3.60 0.17
C THR A 113 -2.41 3.71 1.68
N TRP A 114 -3.67 3.76 2.15
CA TRP A 114 -3.93 3.93 3.59
C TRP A 114 -3.75 2.64 4.39
N HIS A 115 -3.69 1.48 3.74
CA HIS A 115 -3.61 0.20 4.42
C HIS A 115 -2.40 0.11 5.35
N PRO A 116 -2.56 -0.36 6.61
CA PRO A 116 -1.49 -0.40 7.60
C PRO A 116 -0.23 -1.14 7.12
N ALA A 117 -0.38 -2.19 6.30
CA ALA A 117 0.76 -2.93 5.75
C ALA A 117 1.64 -2.05 4.84
N MET A 118 1.04 -1.22 3.96
CA MET A 118 1.77 -0.27 3.11
C MET A 118 2.41 0.84 3.95
N GLN A 119 1.67 1.35 4.92
CA GLN A 119 2.14 2.39 5.83
C GLN A 119 3.38 1.92 6.64
N THR A 120 3.35 0.66 7.12
CA THR A 120 4.48 0.05 7.85
C THR A 120 5.64 -0.25 6.90
N PHE A 121 5.36 -0.80 5.72
CA PHE A 121 6.40 -1.14 4.75
C PHE A 121 7.25 0.07 4.34
N LEU A 122 6.62 1.23 4.14
CA LEU A 122 7.30 2.47 3.77
C LEU A 122 7.60 3.38 4.97
N ALA A 123 7.45 2.86 6.21
CA ALA A 123 7.71 3.56 7.47
C ALA A 123 6.97 4.90 7.59
N ASN A 124 5.78 5.02 6.99
CA ASN A 124 4.99 6.25 7.06
C ASN A 124 4.36 6.46 8.45
N GLN A 125 4.16 5.39 9.23
CA GLN A 125 3.72 5.50 10.63
C GLN A 125 4.66 6.36 11.50
N ASP A 126 5.93 6.52 11.10
CA ASP A 126 6.92 7.35 11.77
C ASP A 126 6.90 8.81 11.29
N SER A 127 6.14 9.09 10.23
CA SER A 127 6.03 10.41 9.63
C SER A 127 5.24 11.37 10.52
N THR A 128 5.88 12.46 10.93
CA THR A 128 5.29 13.45 11.83
C THR A 128 5.29 14.82 11.18
N GLY A 129 4.11 15.42 11.08
CA GLY A 129 3.95 16.75 10.51
C GLY A 129 4.70 17.83 11.31
N PRO A 130 5.43 18.75 10.66
CA PRO A 130 6.26 19.75 11.33
C PRO A 130 5.47 20.74 12.21
N ASN A 131 4.18 20.93 11.96
CA ASN A 131 3.29 21.78 12.75
C ASN A 131 2.25 20.98 13.54
N SER A 132 2.37 19.65 13.59
CA SER A 132 1.53 18.75 14.35
C SER A 132 1.64 19.00 15.87
N GLN A 133 0.73 18.44 16.64
CA GLN A 133 0.80 18.51 18.10
C GLN A 133 2.05 17.78 18.61
N ALA A 134 2.39 16.62 18.06
CA ALA A 134 3.59 15.86 18.37
C ALA A 134 4.86 16.72 18.19
N ALA A 135 4.99 17.42 17.05
CA ALA A 135 6.14 18.27 16.76
C ALA A 135 6.28 19.44 17.75
N LYS A 136 5.15 20.02 18.15
CA LYS A 136 5.11 21.12 19.13
C LYS A 136 5.57 20.66 20.51
N GLU A 137 5.16 19.46 20.94
CA GLU A 137 5.56 18.89 22.23
C GLU A 137 7.04 18.48 22.25
N ILE A 138 7.56 17.87 21.19
CA ILE A 138 8.97 17.56 21.03
C ILE A 138 9.83 18.83 21.18
N LYS A 139 9.43 19.91 20.51
CA LYS A 139 10.13 21.22 20.61
C LYS A 139 10.06 21.79 22.03
N LYS A 140 8.88 21.73 22.67
CA LYS A 140 8.69 22.23 24.05
C LYS A 140 9.52 21.48 25.07
N ASN A 141 9.59 20.15 24.94
CA ASN A 141 10.29 19.28 25.89
C ASN A 141 11.80 19.20 25.62
N LYS A 142 12.31 19.87 24.57
CA LYS A 142 13.71 19.80 24.14
C LYS A 142 14.22 18.35 23.96
N GLU A 143 13.35 17.50 23.47
CA GLU A 143 13.69 16.10 23.20
C GLU A 143 14.75 16.02 22.09
N LYS A 144 15.61 15.00 22.18
CA LYS A 144 16.59 14.72 21.10
C LYS A 144 15.92 14.18 19.83
N LYS A 145 14.68 13.70 19.92
CA LYS A 145 13.90 13.23 18.79
C LYS A 145 13.49 14.43 17.92
N ILE A 146 13.70 14.32 16.64
CA ILE A 146 13.26 15.33 15.66
C ILE A 146 11.98 14.84 15.02
N ALA A 147 10.95 15.67 15.02
CA ALA A 147 9.77 15.42 14.19
C ALA A 147 10.18 15.53 12.73
N ALA A 148 10.11 14.45 12.00
CA ALA A 148 10.53 14.38 10.61
C ALA A 148 9.40 13.82 9.74
N ILE A 149 9.26 14.40 8.55
CA ILE A 149 8.41 13.85 7.51
C ILE A 149 9.16 12.70 6.84
N ASN A 150 8.45 11.60 6.60
CA ASN A 150 8.90 10.55 5.72
C ASN A 150 8.24 10.73 4.34
N GLU A 151 9.03 10.96 3.32
CA GLU A 151 8.56 11.18 1.96
C GLU A 151 8.40 9.88 1.15
N ASN A 152 8.82 8.73 1.66
CA ASN A 152 8.88 7.49 0.88
C ASN A 152 7.52 7.15 0.26
N LEU A 153 6.46 7.07 1.07
CA LEU A 153 5.12 6.75 0.56
C LEU A 153 4.58 7.83 -0.38
N ALA A 154 4.90 9.11 -0.15
CA ALA A 154 4.51 10.18 -1.04
C ALA A 154 5.18 10.05 -2.42
N ARG A 155 6.46 9.68 -2.44
CA ARG A 155 7.19 9.41 -3.69
C ARG A 155 6.61 8.20 -4.41
N GLU A 156 6.43 7.09 -3.72
CA GLU A 156 5.81 5.89 -4.33
C GLU A 156 4.43 6.20 -4.92
N LEU A 157 3.61 6.99 -4.21
CA LEU A 157 2.29 7.37 -4.68
C LEU A 157 2.35 8.19 -5.99
N LEU A 158 3.28 9.15 -6.09
CA LEU A 158 3.44 9.99 -7.26
C LEU A 158 4.25 9.31 -8.38
N GLU A 159 5.34 8.62 -8.05
CA GLU A 159 6.32 8.13 -9.02
C GLU A 159 5.98 6.76 -9.57
N LEU A 160 5.60 5.80 -8.71
CA LEU A 160 5.44 4.41 -9.11
C LEU A 160 3.98 4.00 -9.25
N PHE A 161 3.09 4.58 -8.44
CA PHE A 161 1.68 4.17 -8.46
C PHE A 161 0.81 5.03 -9.37
N THR A 162 1.28 6.22 -9.79
CA THR A 162 0.46 7.11 -10.63
C THR A 162 1.26 7.81 -11.75
N LEU A 163 1.84 8.98 -11.48
CA LEU A 163 2.26 9.94 -12.51
C LEU A 163 3.52 9.58 -13.29
N THR A 164 4.49 8.94 -12.66
CA THR A 164 5.88 8.82 -13.08
C THR A 164 6.65 10.16 -13.06
N PRO A 165 7.99 10.15 -12.98
CA PRO A 165 8.80 11.37 -12.99
C PRO A 165 8.60 12.26 -14.24
N ALA A 166 8.15 11.66 -15.36
CA ALA A 166 7.87 12.37 -16.61
C ALA A 166 6.69 13.36 -16.52
N ALA A 167 5.86 13.29 -15.48
CA ALA A 167 4.75 14.22 -15.28
C ALA A 167 5.20 15.61 -14.78
N GLY A 168 6.45 15.75 -14.33
CA GLY A 168 7.03 17.04 -13.97
C GLY A 168 6.55 17.61 -12.63
N TYR A 169 6.09 16.76 -11.69
CA TYR A 169 5.77 17.20 -10.33
C TYR A 169 7.03 17.71 -9.61
N SER A 170 6.85 18.65 -8.69
CA SER A 170 7.91 19.31 -7.94
C SER A 170 8.17 18.64 -6.57
N GLN A 171 9.26 19.04 -5.91
CA GLN A 171 9.50 18.67 -4.51
C GLN A 171 8.40 19.20 -3.58
N ASP A 172 7.79 20.34 -3.89
CA ASP A 172 6.67 20.87 -3.10
C ASP A 172 5.42 19.98 -3.23
N ASP A 173 5.20 19.34 -4.38
CA ASP A 173 4.13 18.37 -4.56
C ASP A 173 4.37 17.09 -3.74
N VAL A 174 5.63 16.64 -3.67
CA VAL A 174 6.03 15.53 -2.78
C VAL A 174 5.78 15.89 -1.32
N ASN A 175 6.21 17.08 -0.89
CA ASN A 175 5.99 17.57 0.46
C ASN A 175 4.49 17.70 0.80
N GLY A 176 3.70 18.28 -0.11
CA GLY A 176 2.25 18.40 0.04
C GLY A 176 1.56 17.04 0.20
N THR A 177 1.98 16.06 -0.61
CA THR A 177 1.51 14.68 -0.53
C THR A 177 1.92 14.03 0.79
N ALA A 178 3.17 14.21 1.22
CA ALA A 178 3.67 13.68 2.48
C ALA A 178 2.92 14.29 3.69
N TYR A 179 2.57 15.58 3.65
CA TYR A 179 1.75 16.21 4.70
C TYR A 179 0.35 15.58 4.79
N ILE A 180 -0.28 15.27 3.66
CA ILE A 180 -1.59 14.57 3.63
C ILE A 180 -1.47 13.17 4.24
N LEU A 181 -0.32 12.51 4.07
CA LEU A 181 -0.05 11.15 4.54
C LEU A 181 0.42 11.09 6.00
N THR A 182 0.80 12.20 6.65
CA THR A 182 1.17 12.18 8.08
C THR A 182 0.02 11.73 8.96
N GLY A 183 0.33 10.98 10.02
CA GLY A 183 -0.65 10.48 10.99
C GLY A 183 -1.34 9.17 10.57
N TRP A 184 -1.17 8.71 9.34
CA TRP A 184 -1.68 7.41 8.91
C TRP A 184 -0.74 6.26 9.34
N GLY A 185 -1.33 5.09 9.61
CA GLY A 185 -0.57 3.87 9.89
C GLY A 185 -0.32 3.58 11.37
N GLN A 186 -0.87 4.37 12.29
CA GLN A 186 -0.74 4.14 13.74
C GLN A 186 -1.58 2.95 14.19
N ILE A 187 -1.00 1.76 14.17
CA ILE A 187 -1.65 0.51 14.62
C ILE A 187 -1.51 0.33 16.15
N TRP A 188 -0.61 1.10 16.77
CA TRP A 188 -0.06 0.82 18.09
C TRP A 188 -0.73 1.55 19.25
N ASP A 189 -1.68 2.40 18.98
CA ASP A 189 -2.42 3.06 20.05
C ASP A 189 -3.43 2.09 20.67
N ASN A 190 -3.55 2.11 22.00
CA ASN A 190 -4.43 1.23 22.78
C ASN A 190 -5.93 1.36 22.44
N ASN A 191 -6.24 2.13 21.42
CA ASN A 191 -7.58 2.31 20.89
C ASN A 191 -7.54 2.06 19.36
N PRO A 192 -7.76 0.80 18.92
CA PRO A 192 -7.86 0.50 17.49
C PRO A 192 -9.11 1.19 16.93
N THR A 193 -8.98 2.48 16.63
CA THR A 193 -9.96 3.16 15.82
C THR A 193 -9.94 2.56 14.43
N GLU A 194 -11.10 2.37 13.83
CA GLU A 194 -11.26 1.81 12.48
C GLU A 194 -10.44 2.54 11.40
N ASN A 195 -9.82 3.66 11.77
CA ASN A 195 -9.17 4.60 10.84
C ASN A 195 -7.63 4.58 10.88
N TYR A 196 -6.96 3.85 11.78
CA TYR A 196 -5.48 3.82 11.87
C TYR A 196 -4.83 5.20 11.68
N PHE A 197 -5.42 6.22 12.27
CA PHE A 197 -5.07 7.60 12.07
C PHE A 197 -4.82 8.31 13.40
N SER A 198 -3.72 9.09 13.48
CA SER A 198 -3.31 9.90 14.62
C SER A 198 -3.39 11.39 14.30
N ASP A 199 -4.40 12.08 14.80
CA ASP A 199 -4.47 13.55 14.74
C ASP A 199 -3.27 14.23 15.41
N TYR A 200 -2.66 13.56 16.38
CA TYR A 200 -1.50 14.03 17.13
C TYR A 200 -0.27 14.22 16.24
N GLN A 201 -0.04 13.33 15.26
CA GLN A 201 1.08 13.38 14.32
C GLN A 201 0.73 14.05 12.99
N HIS A 202 -0.57 14.20 12.66
CA HIS A 202 -1.00 14.74 11.39
C HIS A 202 -0.62 16.21 11.22
N GLU A 203 -0.13 16.59 10.03
CA GLU A 203 0.10 17.99 9.65
C GLU A 203 -1.23 18.71 9.47
N PRO A 204 -1.52 19.75 10.28
CA PRO A 204 -2.81 20.43 10.20
C PRO A 204 -2.94 21.31 8.95
N GLY A 205 -4.17 21.61 8.60
CA GLY A 205 -4.49 22.57 7.54
C GLY A 205 -4.67 21.94 6.17
N ALA A 206 -4.60 22.80 5.16
CA ALA A 206 -4.74 22.42 3.76
C ALA A 206 -3.37 22.35 3.08
N HIS A 207 -3.21 21.41 2.14
CA HIS A 207 -1.97 21.17 1.43
C HIS A 207 -2.18 21.26 -0.08
N ASN A 208 -1.17 21.75 -0.78
CA ASN A 208 -1.21 21.84 -2.25
C ASN A 208 -0.44 20.69 -2.88
N VAL A 209 -1.02 20.07 -3.90
CA VAL A 209 -0.38 19.07 -4.74
C VAL A 209 -0.81 19.33 -6.19
N LEU A 210 0.13 19.42 -7.11
CA LEU A 210 -0.12 19.66 -8.55
C LEU A 210 -1.03 20.90 -8.80
N GLY A 211 -0.79 21.97 -8.06
CA GLY A 211 -1.56 23.23 -8.18
C GLY A 211 -2.96 23.18 -7.58
N LYS A 212 -3.40 22.05 -7.02
CA LYS A 212 -4.70 21.90 -6.36
C LYS A 212 -4.56 21.89 -4.84
N LYS A 213 -5.50 22.58 -4.16
CA LYS A 213 -5.56 22.65 -2.70
C LYS A 213 -6.48 21.58 -2.13
N TYR A 214 -5.95 20.76 -1.22
CA TYR A 214 -6.68 19.71 -0.50
C TYR A 214 -6.95 20.18 0.93
N SER A 215 -8.22 20.25 1.31
CA SER A 215 -8.69 20.70 2.62
C SER A 215 -9.78 19.76 3.14
N GLY A 216 -10.12 19.87 4.42
CA GLY A 216 -11.11 19.01 5.07
C GLY A 216 -10.48 17.97 5.98
N LYS A 217 -11.19 16.89 6.26
CA LYS A 217 -10.71 15.80 7.10
C LYS A 217 -9.57 15.03 6.41
N PRO A 218 -8.65 14.41 7.17
CA PRO A 218 -7.52 13.67 6.61
C PRO A 218 -7.93 12.62 5.57
N SER A 219 -8.95 11.81 5.86
CA SER A 219 -9.47 10.81 4.94
C SER A 219 -10.05 11.40 3.66
N GLU A 220 -10.72 12.57 3.76
CA GLU A 220 -11.26 13.29 2.61
C GLU A 220 -10.14 13.85 1.72
N LYS A 221 -9.08 14.42 2.36
CA LYS A 221 -7.89 14.91 1.64
C LYS A 221 -7.20 13.79 0.85
N LEU A 222 -6.92 12.66 1.49
CA LEU A 222 -6.28 11.52 0.85
C LEU A 222 -7.15 10.93 -0.26
N LYS A 223 -8.45 10.76 -0.02
CA LYS A 223 -9.38 10.24 -1.02
C LYS A 223 -9.47 11.17 -2.24
N ALA A 224 -9.58 12.47 -2.02
CA ALA A 224 -9.60 13.46 -3.10
C ALA A 224 -8.29 13.47 -3.90
N LEU A 225 -7.13 13.36 -3.24
CA LEU A 225 -5.84 13.23 -3.90
C LEU A 225 -5.78 11.97 -4.76
N CYS A 226 -6.19 10.81 -4.26
CA CYS A 226 -6.22 9.56 -5.02
C CYS A 226 -7.15 9.65 -6.24
N ILE A 227 -8.28 10.34 -6.14
CA ILE A 227 -9.20 10.56 -7.28
C ILE A 227 -8.51 11.40 -8.36
N ASP A 228 -7.87 12.51 -7.98
CA ASP A 228 -7.21 13.38 -8.95
C ASP A 228 -6.00 12.72 -9.60
N LEU A 229 -5.17 12.02 -8.82
CA LEU A 229 -4.04 11.27 -9.35
C LEU A 229 -4.48 10.15 -10.30
N ALA A 230 -5.56 9.43 -9.97
CA ALA A 230 -6.12 8.40 -10.84
C ALA A 230 -6.69 8.98 -12.15
N ALA A 231 -7.25 10.18 -12.11
CA ALA A 231 -7.79 10.85 -13.30
C ALA A 231 -6.72 11.50 -14.19
N HIS A 232 -5.47 11.57 -13.74
CA HIS A 232 -4.41 12.24 -14.48
C HIS A 232 -4.03 11.45 -15.75
N PRO A 233 -3.85 12.09 -16.93
CA PRO A 233 -3.52 11.39 -18.19
C PRO A 233 -2.24 10.55 -18.11
N MET A 234 -1.23 11.03 -17.39
CA MET A 234 0.02 10.27 -17.20
C MET A 234 -0.22 8.96 -16.42
N THR A 235 -1.14 8.95 -15.47
CA THR A 235 -1.54 7.73 -14.74
C THR A 235 -2.20 6.72 -15.68
N ALA A 236 -3.12 7.17 -16.53
CA ALA A 236 -3.76 6.31 -17.53
C ALA A 236 -2.71 5.65 -18.45
N ARG A 237 -1.78 6.46 -18.95
CA ARG A 237 -0.67 6.00 -19.78
C ARG A 237 0.26 5.02 -19.06
N HIS A 238 0.62 5.34 -17.81
CA HIS A 238 1.48 4.50 -16.99
C HIS A 238 0.87 3.13 -16.72
N ILE A 239 -0.40 3.08 -16.30
CA ILE A 239 -1.13 1.84 -16.02
C ILE A 239 -1.29 1.01 -17.30
N ALA A 240 -1.69 1.63 -18.40
CA ALA A 240 -1.82 0.94 -19.68
C ALA A 240 -0.49 0.30 -20.13
N ASN A 241 0.61 1.03 -20.01
CA ASN A 241 1.94 0.52 -20.34
C ASN A 241 2.33 -0.67 -19.44
N LYS A 242 2.13 -0.55 -18.10
CA LYS A 242 2.44 -1.64 -17.15
C LYS A 242 1.60 -2.90 -17.41
N LEU A 243 0.32 -2.73 -17.73
CA LEU A 243 -0.56 -3.84 -18.08
C LEU A 243 -0.13 -4.51 -19.38
N CYS A 244 0.19 -3.74 -20.42
CA CYS A 244 0.66 -4.30 -21.69
C CYS A 244 2.01 -5.02 -21.55
N LEU A 245 2.95 -4.47 -20.78
CA LEU A 245 4.23 -5.13 -20.45
C LEU A 245 4.02 -6.46 -19.71
N HIS A 246 3.00 -6.56 -18.88
CA HIS A 246 2.76 -7.78 -18.10
C HIS A 246 1.99 -8.86 -18.86
N PHE A 247 1.05 -8.46 -19.73
CA PHE A 247 0.10 -9.40 -20.35
C PHE A 247 0.34 -9.66 -21.82
N ILE A 248 1.08 -8.80 -22.53
CA ILE A 248 1.27 -8.90 -23.99
C ILE A 248 2.71 -9.27 -24.32
N ASP A 249 3.69 -8.39 -24.02
CA ASP A 249 5.08 -8.57 -24.42
C ASP A 249 6.00 -7.65 -23.61
N ASP A 250 7.30 -7.96 -23.53
CA ASP A 250 8.33 -7.09 -22.93
C ASP A 250 8.51 -5.79 -23.71
N ASN A 251 8.12 -5.76 -25.00
CA ASN A 251 8.07 -4.59 -25.88
C ASN A 251 6.69 -4.47 -26.55
N PRO A 252 5.64 -4.14 -25.79
CA PRO A 252 4.28 -4.16 -26.32
C PRO A 252 4.09 -3.12 -27.43
N PRO A 253 3.33 -3.43 -28.50
CA PRO A 253 3.02 -2.48 -29.55
C PRO A 253 2.39 -1.21 -28.97
N ILE A 254 2.78 -0.05 -29.51
CA ILE A 254 2.27 1.25 -29.04
C ILE A 254 0.74 1.36 -29.21
N GLU A 255 0.18 0.67 -30.20
CA GLU A 255 -1.25 0.58 -30.49
C GLU A 255 -2.00 -0.17 -29.38
N ALA A 256 -1.40 -1.22 -28.82
CA ALA A 256 -1.95 -1.95 -27.68
C ALA A 256 -1.99 -1.06 -26.44
N ILE A 257 -0.91 -0.34 -26.15
CA ILE A 257 -0.86 0.58 -25.02
C ILE A 257 -1.91 1.69 -25.19
N LYS A 258 -2.02 2.31 -26.36
CA LYS A 258 -3.05 3.33 -26.66
C LYS A 258 -4.46 2.80 -26.50
N PHE A 259 -4.70 1.57 -26.93
CA PHE A 259 -6.02 0.93 -26.83
C PHE A 259 -6.45 0.77 -25.35
N VAL A 260 -5.55 0.29 -24.49
CA VAL A 260 -5.81 0.14 -23.06
C VAL A 260 -5.91 1.51 -22.36
N GLU A 261 -5.04 2.47 -22.71
CA GLU A 261 -5.06 3.85 -22.20
C GLU A 261 -6.41 4.54 -22.50
N GLU A 262 -6.92 4.42 -23.74
CA GLU A 262 -8.23 4.96 -24.11
C GLU A 262 -9.36 4.34 -23.32
N ALA A 263 -9.32 3.02 -23.08
CA ALA A 263 -10.31 2.34 -22.25
C ALA A 263 -10.29 2.85 -20.81
N TYR A 264 -9.09 3.08 -20.26
CA TYR A 264 -8.94 3.68 -18.93
C TYR A 264 -9.56 5.08 -18.87
N ILE A 265 -9.20 5.97 -19.81
CA ILE A 265 -9.69 7.35 -19.84
C ILE A 265 -11.21 7.37 -20.03
N LYS A 266 -11.76 6.65 -21.01
CA LYS A 266 -13.20 6.60 -21.31
C LYS A 266 -14.04 6.03 -20.17
N SER A 267 -13.45 5.17 -19.36
CA SER A 267 -14.14 4.54 -18.23
C SER A 267 -13.85 5.22 -16.88
N PHE A 268 -13.09 6.30 -16.87
CA PHE A 268 -12.64 6.96 -15.62
C PHE A 268 -11.93 5.99 -14.65
N GLY A 269 -11.06 5.14 -15.21
CA GLY A 269 -10.30 4.16 -14.45
C GLY A 269 -11.11 2.98 -13.91
N ASN A 270 -12.26 2.65 -14.49
CA ASN A 270 -13.02 1.45 -14.13
C ASN A 270 -12.22 0.19 -14.51
N LEU A 271 -11.70 -0.51 -13.51
CA LEU A 271 -10.76 -1.62 -13.71
C LEU A 271 -11.39 -2.84 -14.40
N VAL A 272 -12.69 -3.06 -14.28
CA VAL A 272 -13.36 -4.13 -15.06
C VAL A 272 -13.26 -3.85 -16.55
N LYS A 273 -13.51 -2.60 -16.96
CA LYS A 273 -13.41 -2.19 -18.37
C LYS A 273 -11.98 -2.16 -18.88
N VAL A 274 -11.04 -1.72 -18.03
CA VAL A 274 -9.62 -1.73 -18.34
C VAL A 274 -9.11 -3.17 -18.51
N ASN A 275 -9.45 -4.06 -17.59
CA ASN A 275 -9.06 -5.47 -17.67
C ASN A 275 -9.65 -6.16 -18.91
N GLN A 276 -10.90 -5.84 -19.30
CA GLN A 276 -11.47 -6.33 -20.55
C GLN A 276 -10.66 -5.82 -21.75
N ALA A 277 -10.31 -4.53 -21.77
CA ALA A 277 -9.49 -3.98 -22.84
C ALA A 277 -8.09 -4.63 -22.93
N VAL A 278 -7.52 -5.02 -21.80
CA VAL A 278 -6.26 -5.78 -21.77
C VAL A 278 -6.43 -7.15 -22.43
N VAL A 279 -7.50 -7.88 -22.10
CA VAL A 279 -7.80 -9.18 -22.74
C VAL A 279 -7.99 -9.02 -24.25
N ASP A 280 -8.76 -8.01 -24.67
CA ASP A 280 -8.99 -7.71 -26.11
C ASP A 280 -7.67 -7.33 -26.80
N ALA A 281 -6.78 -6.59 -26.10
CA ALA A 281 -5.47 -6.22 -26.62
C ALA A 281 -4.54 -7.43 -26.76
N VAL A 282 -4.56 -8.38 -25.83
CA VAL A 282 -3.82 -9.65 -25.92
C VAL A 282 -4.26 -10.44 -27.15
N ILE A 283 -5.59 -10.53 -27.39
CA ILE A 283 -6.13 -11.24 -28.57
C ILE A 283 -5.73 -10.55 -29.88
N LYS A 284 -5.72 -9.22 -29.89
CA LYS A 284 -5.50 -8.43 -31.10
C LYS A 284 -4.02 -8.21 -31.46
N TYR A 285 -3.18 -8.08 -30.45
CA TYR A 285 -1.79 -7.63 -30.60
C TYR A 285 -0.77 -8.63 -30.01
N GLY A 286 -1.22 -9.68 -29.29
CA GLY A 286 -0.32 -10.73 -28.83
C GLY A 286 0.21 -11.53 -30.03
N ASP A 287 1.52 -11.83 -30.00
CA ASP A 287 2.10 -12.69 -31.02
C ASP A 287 1.68 -14.15 -30.79
N THR A 288 1.02 -14.74 -31.76
CA THR A 288 0.59 -16.16 -31.72
C THR A 288 1.65 -17.10 -32.29
N SER A 289 2.83 -16.59 -32.65
CA SER A 289 3.90 -17.33 -33.33
C SER A 289 4.98 -17.89 -32.40
N SER A 290 4.85 -17.75 -31.07
CA SER A 290 5.79 -18.29 -30.09
C SER A 290 5.32 -19.58 -29.45
#